data_b1013ba16e102f785303b9774c10a956
#
_entry.id   b1013ba16e102f785303b9774c10a956
#
_cell.length_a   1.000
_cell.length_b   1.000
_cell.length_c   1.000
_cell.angle_alpha   90.00
_cell.angle_beta   90.00
_cell.angle_gamma   90.00
#
_symmetry.space_group_name_H-M   'P 1'
#
loop_
_entity.id
_entity.type
_entity.pdbx_description
1 polymer ?
#
loop_
_entity_poly.entity_id
_entity_poly.type
_entity_poly.pdbx_seq_one_letter_code
_entity_poly.pdbx_strand_id
1 'polypeptide(L)'
;MKKVLFSLVCLVACLLVTSCGGASTPADAAADCLELIKAQDYEALVETIDFSEVEADKVQESKDMFLALFKEKGGKEMETKQGIASYTLVSEEIAEDGKTATVKYDVTYGDGSTKTNTFKMVLVDGEWKQQVKK
;
A
#
# COMPACT_ATOMS: atom_id res chain seq x y z
N MET A 1 -3.74 27.04 1.08
CA MET A 1 -3.22 27.56 2.33
C MET A 1 -3.22 26.55 3.47
N LYS A 2 -4.31 25.87 3.73
CA LYS A 2 -4.34 24.78 4.72
C LYS A 2 -3.43 23.62 4.36
N LYS A 3 -3.13 23.42 3.08
CA LYS A 3 -2.26 22.35 2.57
C LYS A 3 -0.78 22.55 2.96
N VAL A 4 -0.34 23.78 3.15
CA VAL A 4 1.04 24.08 3.51
C VAL A 4 1.31 23.79 4.99
N LEU A 5 0.34 24.04 5.84
CA LEU A 5 0.41 23.68 7.27
C LEU A 5 0.39 22.18 7.50
N PHE A 6 -0.36 21.46 6.66
CA PHE A 6 -0.42 20.02 6.71
C PHE A 6 0.89 19.38 6.29
N SER A 7 1.55 19.97 5.29
CA SER A 7 2.85 19.52 4.83
C SER A 7 3.94 19.70 5.90
N LEU A 8 3.83 20.73 6.69
CA LEU A 8 4.79 20.99 7.77
C LEU A 8 4.65 20.01 8.94
N VAL A 9 3.43 19.62 9.25
CA VAL A 9 3.16 18.61 10.29
C VAL A 9 3.64 17.23 9.86
N CYS A 10 3.48 16.89 8.59
CA CYS A 10 4.02 15.64 8.05
C CYS A 10 5.54 15.59 8.11
N LEU A 11 6.20 16.72 7.92
CA LEU A 11 7.66 16.79 7.97
C LEU A 11 8.21 16.55 9.39
N VAL A 12 7.50 17.04 10.39
CA VAL A 12 7.88 16.81 11.80
C VAL A 12 7.62 15.38 12.23
N ALA A 13 6.55 14.78 11.73
CA ALA A 13 6.26 13.37 11.99
C ALA A 13 7.29 12.43 11.37
N CYS A 14 7.83 12.76 10.20
CA CYS A 14 8.88 11.97 9.55
C CYS A 14 10.19 11.92 10.35
N LEU A 15 10.47 12.94 11.14
CA LEU A 15 11.70 12.98 11.93
C LEU A 15 11.67 12.08 13.17
N LEU A 16 10.49 11.68 13.61
CA LEU A 16 10.34 10.84 14.81
C LEU A 16 10.41 9.34 14.47
N VAL A 17 10.58 9.02 13.22
CA VAL A 17 10.36 7.67 12.74
C VAL A 17 11.63 7.00 12.24
N THR A 18 12.77 7.49 12.63
CA THR A 18 14.05 7.00 12.13
C THR A 18 14.53 5.67 12.74
N SER A 19 13.74 5.02 13.59
CA SER A 19 14.29 3.94 14.40
C SER A 19 13.78 2.53 14.12
N CYS A 20 12.83 2.35 13.21
CA CYS A 20 12.28 1.01 13.01
C CYS A 20 12.33 0.59 11.56
N GLY A 21 12.91 -0.58 11.28
CA GLY A 21 12.69 -1.27 10.02
C GLY A 21 11.20 -1.59 9.88
N GLY A 22 10.53 -0.98 8.94
CA GLY A 22 9.10 -1.12 8.68
C GLY A 22 8.47 0.20 8.35
N ALA A 23 7.40 0.15 7.59
CA ALA A 23 6.68 1.33 7.16
C ALA A 23 5.96 1.94 8.37
N SER A 24 6.34 3.14 8.71
CA SER A 24 5.85 3.86 9.89
C SER A 24 4.67 4.77 9.60
N THR A 25 4.37 5.00 8.32
CA THR A 25 3.22 5.78 7.89
C THR A 25 2.42 4.98 6.87
N PRO A 26 1.10 5.26 6.75
CA PRO A 26 0.30 4.59 5.72
C PRO A 26 0.85 4.82 4.30
N ALA A 27 1.35 6.02 4.02
CA ALA A 27 1.92 6.36 2.73
C ALA A 27 3.17 5.51 2.43
N ASP A 28 4.04 5.33 3.42
CA ASP A 28 5.24 4.49 3.27
C ASP A 28 4.85 3.03 3.03
N ALA A 29 3.87 2.53 3.76
CA ALA A 29 3.37 1.16 3.57
C ALA A 29 2.79 0.95 2.17
N ALA A 30 2.03 1.93 1.68
CA ALA A 30 1.49 1.89 0.32
C ALA A 30 2.60 1.96 -0.74
N ALA A 31 3.63 2.77 -0.52
CA ALA A 31 4.80 2.84 -1.39
C ALA A 31 5.54 1.50 -1.45
N ASP A 32 5.70 0.85 -0.30
CA ASP A 32 6.30 -0.49 -0.24
C ASP A 32 5.50 -1.50 -1.07
N CYS A 33 4.16 -1.42 -1.01
CA CYS A 33 3.29 -2.25 -1.86
C CYS A 33 3.55 -1.98 -3.35
N LEU A 34 3.71 -0.71 -3.74
CA LEU A 34 4.02 -0.36 -5.13
C LEU A 34 5.38 -0.89 -5.57
N GLU A 35 6.38 -0.84 -4.70
CA GLU A 35 7.69 -1.42 -5.00
C GLU A 35 7.61 -2.95 -5.17
N LEU A 36 6.81 -3.62 -4.36
CA LEU A 36 6.59 -5.06 -4.49
C LEU A 36 5.85 -5.39 -5.80
N ILE A 37 4.86 -4.59 -6.17
CA ILE A 37 4.16 -4.75 -7.45
C ILE A 37 5.12 -4.53 -8.62
N LYS A 38 5.95 -3.50 -8.54
CA LYS A 38 6.95 -3.18 -9.54
C LYS A 38 7.96 -4.31 -9.72
N ALA A 39 8.39 -4.92 -8.62
CA ALA A 39 9.27 -6.07 -8.62
C ALA A 39 8.55 -7.38 -8.96
N GLN A 40 7.22 -7.36 -9.05
CA GLN A 40 6.38 -8.55 -9.23
C GLN A 40 6.58 -9.59 -8.12
N ASP A 41 6.90 -9.11 -6.92
CA ASP A 41 7.02 -9.96 -5.73
C ASP A 41 5.65 -10.08 -5.05
N TYR A 42 4.79 -10.86 -5.65
CA TYR A 42 3.40 -11.01 -5.19
C TYR A 42 3.29 -11.80 -3.90
N GLU A 43 4.27 -12.64 -3.60
CA GLU A 43 4.32 -13.39 -2.35
C GLU A 43 4.54 -12.44 -1.17
N ALA A 44 5.48 -11.52 -1.28
CA ALA A 44 5.70 -10.48 -0.29
C ALA A 44 4.50 -9.52 -0.22
N LEU A 45 3.88 -9.22 -1.36
CA LEU A 45 2.69 -8.36 -1.41
C LEU A 45 1.53 -8.93 -0.60
N VAL A 46 1.29 -10.24 -0.68
CA VAL A 46 0.25 -10.92 0.12
C VAL A 46 0.51 -10.75 1.61
N GLU A 47 1.76 -10.77 2.03
CA GLU A 47 2.11 -10.60 3.45
C GLU A 47 1.83 -9.18 3.98
N THR A 48 1.64 -8.20 3.09
CA THR A 48 1.25 -6.84 3.48
C THR A 48 -0.24 -6.69 3.79
N ILE A 49 -1.03 -7.74 3.57
CA ILE A 49 -2.49 -7.73 3.78
C ILE A 49 -2.81 -8.15 5.21
N ASP A 50 -3.76 -7.46 5.82
CA ASP A 50 -4.28 -7.83 7.13
C ASP A 50 -5.33 -8.94 7.02
N PHE A 51 -5.01 -10.11 7.54
CA PHE A 51 -5.91 -11.25 7.60
C PHE A 51 -6.47 -11.50 9.01
N SER A 52 -6.34 -10.53 9.92
CA SER A 52 -6.78 -10.70 11.32
C SER A 52 -8.28 -10.96 11.46
N GLU A 53 -9.08 -10.50 10.52
CA GLU A 53 -10.54 -10.75 10.52
C GLU A 53 -10.94 -12.03 9.79
N VAL A 54 -9.98 -12.73 9.20
CA VAL A 54 -10.20 -14.00 8.54
C VAL A 54 -10.05 -15.12 9.57
N GLU A 55 -10.93 -16.11 9.52
CA GLU A 55 -10.85 -17.28 10.39
C GLU A 55 -9.49 -17.97 10.21
N ALA A 56 -8.89 -18.36 11.34
CA ALA A 56 -7.52 -18.89 11.37
C ALA A 56 -7.28 -20.06 10.41
N ASP A 57 -8.27 -20.93 10.26
CA ASP A 57 -8.22 -22.10 9.37
C ASP A 57 -8.35 -21.72 7.89
N LYS A 58 -8.79 -20.50 7.58
CA LYS A 58 -8.97 -20.00 6.21
C LYS A 58 -7.91 -18.99 5.77
N VAL A 59 -7.02 -18.60 6.65
CA VAL A 59 -5.98 -17.60 6.34
C VAL A 59 -5.11 -18.09 5.19
N GLN A 60 -4.63 -19.33 5.23
CA GLN A 60 -3.76 -19.85 4.18
C GLN A 60 -4.47 -19.92 2.83
N GLU A 61 -5.72 -20.40 2.82
CA GLU A 61 -6.54 -20.44 1.60
C GLU A 61 -6.73 -19.04 1.02
N SER A 62 -7.01 -18.06 1.89
CA SER A 62 -7.17 -16.66 1.47
C SER A 62 -5.87 -16.10 0.88
N LYS A 63 -4.74 -16.38 1.52
CA LYS A 63 -3.43 -15.97 0.99
C LYS A 63 -3.16 -16.58 -0.38
N ASP A 64 -3.43 -17.86 -0.55
CA ASP A 64 -3.23 -18.56 -1.83
C ASP A 64 -4.12 -17.97 -2.93
N MET A 65 -5.36 -17.64 -2.58
CA MET A 65 -6.30 -17.02 -3.51
C MET A 65 -5.82 -15.62 -3.94
N PHE A 66 -5.39 -14.78 -3.00
CA PHE A 66 -4.84 -13.46 -3.33
C PHE A 66 -3.57 -13.56 -4.15
N LEU A 67 -2.71 -14.50 -3.81
CA LEU A 67 -1.47 -14.73 -4.56
C LEU A 67 -1.76 -15.10 -6.02
N ALA A 68 -2.69 -16.02 -6.24
CA ALA A 68 -3.11 -16.42 -7.59
C ALA A 68 -3.69 -15.24 -8.36
N LEU A 69 -4.55 -14.44 -7.69
CA LEU A 69 -5.17 -13.26 -8.28
C LEU A 69 -4.14 -12.21 -8.68
N PHE A 70 -3.19 -11.93 -7.79
CA PHE A 70 -2.12 -10.95 -8.06
C PHE A 70 -1.21 -11.41 -9.19
N LYS A 71 -0.83 -12.68 -9.22
CA LYS A 71 0.00 -13.24 -10.30
C LYS A 71 -0.70 -13.14 -11.65
N GLU A 72 -1.99 -13.47 -11.69
CA GLU A 72 -2.77 -13.42 -12.92
C GLU A 72 -3.03 -11.99 -13.37
N LYS A 73 -3.69 -11.17 -12.54
CA LYS A 73 -4.07 -9.80 -12.92
C LYS A 73 -2.90 -8.84 -12.90
N GLY A 74 -2.09 -8.89 -11.85
CA GLY A 74 -0.93 -8.02 -11.72
C GLY A 74 0.12 -8.29 -12.76
N GLY A 75 0.43 -9.56 -13.01
CA GLY A 75 1.38 -9.96 -14.04
C GLY A 75 0.95 -9.52 -15.42
N LYS A 76 -0.34 -9.70 -15.74
CA LYS A 76 -0.91 -9.27 -17.01
C LYS A 76 -0.92 -7.75 -17.16
N GLU A 77 -1.24 -7.03 -16.11
CA GLU A 77 -1.21 -5.56 -16.11
C GLU A 77 0.21 -5.04 -16.31
N MET A 78 1.19 -5.63 -15.64
CA MET A 78 2.59 -5.24 -15.79
C MET A 78 3.10 -5.52 -17.21
N GLU A 79 2.73 -6.65 -17.78
CA GLU A 79 3.09 -6.98 -19.16
C GLU A 79 2.45 -6.01 -20.16
N THR A 80 1.15 -5.78 -20.03
CA THR A 80 0.38 -4.89 -20.93
C THR A 80 0.84 -3.44 -20.85
N LYS A 81 1.12 -2.96 -19.66
CA LYS A 81 1.48 -1.55 -19.40
C LYS A 81 2.98 -1.31 -19.31
N GLN A 82 3.79 -2.34 -19.52
CA GLN A 82 5.26 -2.28 -19.51
C GLN A 82 5.84 -1.89 -18.15
N GLY A 83 5.22 -2.39 -17.08
CA GLY A 83 5.68 -2.16 -15.72
C GLY A 83 5.39 -0.77 -15.17
N ILE A 84 5.80 -0.54 -13.93
CA ILE A 84 5.67 0.75 -13.27
C ILE A 84 6.96 1.55 -13.52
N ALA A 85 6.82 2.74 -14.10
CA ALA A 85 7.94 3.65 -14.30
C ALA A 85 8.19 4.53 -13.08
N SER A 86 7.12 5.10 -12.51
CA SER A 86 7.21 5.98 -11.33
C SER A 86 5.87 6.06 -10.62
N TYR A 87 5.88 6.60 -9.42
CA TYR A 87 4.64 6.88 -8.69
C TYR A 87 4.83 8.13 -7.82
N THR A 88 3.73 8.86 -7.61
CA THR A 88 3.71 10.10 -6.84
C THR A 88 2.56 10.09 -5.86
N LEU A 89 2.83 10.44 -4.60
CA LEU A 89 1.81 10.53 -3.56
C LEU A 89 0.83 11.66 -3.89
N VAL A 90 -0.45 11.33 -3.94
CA VAL A 90 -1.54 12.30 -4.14
C VAL A 90 -2.10 12.75 -2.79
N SER A 91 -2.44 11.80 -1.92
CA SER A 91 -3.02 12.09 -0.61
C SER A 91 -2.81 10.97 0.38
N GLU A 92 -2.74 11.36 1.64
CA GLU A 92 -2.73 10.44 2.78
C GLU A 92 -3.72 10.98 3.80
N GLU A 93 -4.77 10.22 4.09
CA GLU A 93 -5.80 10.58 5.05
C GLU A 93 -5.87 9.52 6.14
N ILE A 94 -5.50 9.89 7.35
CA ILE A 94 -5.61 9.02 8.53
C ILE A 94 -6.92 9.35 9.24
N ALA A 95 -7.71 8.33 9.55
CA ALA A 95 -8.97 8.48 10.25
C ALA A 95 -8.74 9.03 11.68
N GLU A 96 -9.79 9.59 12.26
CA GLU A 96 -9.74 10.18 13.61
C GLU A 96 -9.27 9.21 14.68
N ASP A 97 -9.60 7.92 14.52
CA ASP A 97 -9.16 6.87 15.45
C ASP A 97 -7.66 6.54 15.32
N GLY A 98 -6.99 7.02 14.29
CA GLY A 98 -5.59 6.74 14.01
C GLY A 98 -5.30 5.31 13.59
N LYS A 99 -6.32 4.50 13.36
CA LYS A 99 -6.19 3.06 13.08
C LYS A 99 -6.43 2.67 11.64
N THR A 100 -7.05 3.55 10.86
CA THR A 100 -7.30 3.34 9.43
C THR A 100 -6.83 4.52 8.64
N ALA A 101 -6.51 4.30 7.37
CA ALA A 101 -6.05 5.38 6.50
C ALA A 101 -6.40 5.06 5.04
N THR A 102 -6.49 6.11 4.25
CA THR A 102 -6.64 6.01 2.80
C THR A 102 -5.48 6.73 2.16
N VAL A 103 -4.74 6.03 1.31
CA VAL A 103 -3.58 6.57 0.60
C VAL A 103 -3.83 6.48 -0.90
N LYS A 104 -3.56 7.55 -1.61
CA LYS A 104 -3.68 7.60 -3.06
C LYS A 104 -2.34 7.91 -3.68
N TYR A 105 -1.96 7.13 -4.67
CA TYR A 105 -0.79 7.36 -5.50
C TYR A 105 -1.18 7.43 -6.97
N ASP A 106 -0.59 8.38 -7.69
CA ASP A 106 -0.62 8.35 -9.14
C ASP A 106 0.55 7.51 -9.63
N VAL A 107 0.23 6.45 -10.35
CA VAL A 107 1.22 5.51 -10.87
C VAL A 107 1.36 5.72 -12.37
N THR A 108 2.56 6.00 -12.82
CA THR A 108 2.90 6.10 -14.24
C THR A 108 3.55 4.81 -14.68
N TYR A 109 3.02 4.22 -15.74
CA TYR A 109 3.50 2.95 -16.29
C TYR A 109 4.50 3.18 -17.43
N GLY A 110 5.22 2.12 -17.79
CA GLY A 110 6.22 2.16 -18.85
C GLY A 110 5.66 2.54 -20.23
N ASP A 111 4.37 2.28 -20.47
CA ASP A 111 3.68 2.69 -21.70
C ASP A 111 3.27 4.18 -21.71
N GLY A 112 3.57 4.93 -20.65
CA GLY A 112 3.23 6.34 -20.50
C GLY A 112 1.85 6.61 -19.89
N SER A 113 1.05 5.58 -19.65
CA SER A 113 -0.26 5.75 -19.02
C SER A 113 -0.12 6.02 -17.52
N THR A 114 -1.09 6.72 -16.94
CA THR A 114 -1.14 7.04 -15.51
C THR A 114 -2.48 6.61 -14.93
N LYS A 115 -2.43 6.02 -13.75
CA LYS A 115 -3.62 5.58 -13.02
C LYS A 115 -3.48 5.93 -11.55
N THR A 116 -4.56 6.42 -10.94
CA THR A 116 -4.60 6.65 -9.49
C THR A 116 -4.95 5.35 -8.78
N ASN A 117 -4.06 4.88 -7.93
CA ASN A 117 -4.28 3.72 -7.09
C ASN A 117 -4.63 4.16 -5.67
N THR A 118 -5.69 3.59 -5.12
CA THR A 118 -6.15 3.86 -3.76
C THR A 118 -5.87 2.66 -2.87
N PHE A 119 -5.17 2.90 -1.78
CA PHE A 119 -4.87 1.88 -0.78
C PHE A 119 -5.66 2.16 0.48
N LYS A 120 -6.43 1.18 0.93
CA LYS A 120 -7.08 1.20 2.24
C LYS A 120 -6.16 0.50 3.21
N MET A 121 -5.73 1.20 4.25
CA MET A 121 -4.75 0.72 5.21
C MET A 121 -5.35 0.62 6.59
N VAL A 122 -4.87 -0.32 7.36
CA VAL A 122 -5.25 -0.53 8.76
C VAL A 122 -3.99 -0.72 9.60
N LEU A 123 -3.98 -0.14 10.79
CA LEU A 123 -2.85 -0.27 11.73
C LEU A 123 -3.04 -1.53 12.57
N VAL A 124 -2.09 -2.46 12.46
CA VAL A 124 -2.10 -3.73 13.19
C VAL A 124 -0.74 -3.89 13.87
N ASP A 125 -0.75 -3.94 15.20
CA ASP A 125 0.48 -4.13 16.00
C ASP A 125 1.62 -3.16 15.63
N GLY A 126 1.27 -1.90 15.38
CA GLY A 126 2.23 -0.87 15.02
C GLY A 126 2.65 -0.85 13.55
N GLU A 127 2.08 -1.71 12.72
CA GLU A 127 2.36 -1.77 11.29
C GLU A 127 1.12 -1.43 10.46
N TRP A 128 1.31 -0.66 9.41
CA TRP A 128 0.25 -0.40 8.45
C TRP A 128 0.17 -1.53 7.43
N LYS A 129 -1.00 -2.13 7.33
CA LYS A 129 -1.28 -3.23 6.40
C LYS A 129 -2.44 -2.88 5.49
N GLN A 130 -2.53 -3.55 4.34
CA GLN A 130 -3.67 -3.40 3.45
C GLN A 130 -4.91 -4.03 4.10
N GLN A 131 -6.01 -3.28 4.10
CA GLN A 131 -7.29 -3.76 4.61
C GLN A 131 -8.02 -4.57 3.55
N VAL A 132 -8.43 -5.77 3.90
CA VAL A 132 -9.31 -6.59 3.07
C VAL A 132 -10.75 -6.18 3.36
N LYS A 133 -11.47 -5.75 2.33
CA LYS A 133 -12.91 -5.56 2.45
C LYS A 133 -13.64 -6.86 2.18
N LYS A 134 -14.58 -7.18 3.05
CA LYS A 134 -15.57 -8.21 2.77
C LYS A 134 -16.57 -7.74 1.73
#